data_0155d646a817ebb611cc8af30ef0e11c
#
_entry.id   0155d646a817ebb611cc8af30ef0e11c
#
_cell.length_a   1.000
_cell.length_b   1.000
_cell.length_c   1.000
_cell.angle_alpha   90.00
_cell.angle_beta   90.00
_cell.angle_gamma   90.00
#
_symmetry.space_group_name_H-M   'P 1'
#
loop_
_entity.id
_entity.type
_entity.pdbx_description
1 polymer ?
#
loop_
_entity_poly.entity_id
_entity_poly.type
_entity_poly.pdbx_seq_one_letter_code
_entity_poly.pdbx_strand_id
1 'polypeptide(L)'
;DLLNPKLKGKIATADPSNASSAFAQLTNMLVDQGGYENEQAWTYVKNLFTLVDGKIASSSSNVYKAVADGEMAVGLTYEDPALKLLNDGVDVKVIYPKEGTVFLPGNAAIVKNAKHMENAKKFIDFILSQEIQDKLGTETTIRPIRKNAKTSENMKPIDKIKTLTEDYDYVIKNKSDIVKKYNEVFTDIQSKQ
;
A
#
# COMPACT_ATOMS: atom_id res chain seq x y z
N ASP A 1 -8.07 -14.50 -5.38
CA ASP A 1 -9.20 -14.48 -4.41
C ASP A 1 -10.01 -13.18 -4.49
N LEU A 2 -9.39 -12.01 -4.78
CA LEU A 2 -10.08 -10.71 -4.90
C LEU A 2 -11.11 -10.65 -6.04
N LEU A 3 -10.94 -11.49 -7.07
CA LEU A 3 -11.89 -11.58 -8.19
C LEU A 3 -13.09 -12.49 -7.89
N ASN A 4 -13.31 -12.89 -6.64
CA ASN A 4 -14.51 -13.67 -6.28
C ASN A 4 -15.77 -12.80 -6.43
N PRO A 5 -16.78 -13.21 -7.23
CA PRO A 5 -18.01 -12.44 -7.44
C PRO A 5 -18.80 -12.13 -6.16
N LYS A 6 -18.62 -12.92 -5.09
CA LYS A 6 -19.23 -12.67 -3.77
C LYS A 6 -18.72 -11.39 -3.10
N LEU A 7 -17.60 -10.85 -3.58
CA LEU A 7 -17.00 -9.61 -3.10
C LEU A 7 -17.50 -8.37 -3.86
N LYS A 8 -18.39 -8.51 -4.84
CA LYS A 8 -18.94 -7.35 -5.55
C LYS A 8 -19.55 -6.34 -4.58
N GLY A 9 -19.11 -5.07 -4.67
CA GLY A 9 -19.53 -3.98 -3.80
C GLY A 9 -19.07 -4.11 -2.33
N LYS A 10 -18.15 -5.04 -2.01
CA LYS A 10 -17.63 -5.28 -0.65
C LYS A 10 -16.12 -5.07 -0.53
N ILE A 11 -15.49 -4.53 -1.55
CA ILE A 11 -14.05 -4.19 -1.58
C ILE A 11 -13.91 -2.69 -1.47
N ALA A 12 -13.22 -2.21 -0.44
CA ALA A 12 -12.81 -0.82 -0.31
C ALA A 12 -11.42 -0.62 -0.93
N THR A 13 -11.28 0.38 -1.78
CA THR A 13 -9.98 0.87 -2.28
C THR A 13 -10.07 2.38 -2.46
N ALA A 14 -8.95 3.08 -2.39
CA ALA A 14 -8.88 4.49 -2.73
C ALA A 14 -8.56 4.68 -4.22
N ASP A 15 -8.68 5.91 -4.69
CA ASP A 15 -8.39 6.28 -6.07
C ASP A 15 -6.87 6.33 -6.31
N PRO A 16 -6.32 5.49 -7.20
CA PRO A 16 -4.92 5.55 -7.60
C PRO A 16 -4.45 6.90 -8.18
N SER A 17 -5.36 7.72 -8.70
CA SER A 17 -5.04 9.05 -9.21
C SER A 17 -4.74 10.06 -8.09
N ASN A 18 -5.31 9.84 -6.90
CA ASN A 18 -5.30 10.82 -5.80
C ASN A 18 -4.60 10.32 -4.53
N ALA A 19 -4.46 9.00 -4.36
CA ALA A 19 -3.87 8.42 -3.16
C ALA A 19 -2.61 7.61 -3.51
N SER A 20 -1.47 7.97 -2.92
CA SER A 20 -0.18 7.32 -3.18
C SER A 20 -0.17 5.83 -2.80
N SER A 21 -0.86 5.44 -1.74
CA SER A 21 -0.98 4.03 -1.36
C SER A 21 -1.81 3.22 -2.36
N ALA A 22 -2.89 3.81 -2.90
CA ALA A 22 -3.69 3.16 -3.93
C ALA A 22 -2.92 3.07 -5.26
N PHE A 23 -2.13 4.09 -5.60
CA PHE A 23 -1.24 4.03 -6.75
C PHE A 23 -0.19 2.92 -6.60
N ALA A 24 0.43 2.79 -5.42
CA ALA A 24 1.36 1.69 -5.14
C ALA A 24 0.69 0.31 -5.21
N GLN A 25 -0.58 0.19 -4.82
CA GLN A 25 -1.34 -1.05 -4.99
C GLN A 25 -1.62 -1.35 -6.45
N LEU A 26 -1.95 -0.33 -7.25
CA LEU A 26 -2.12 -0.49 -8.70
C LEU A 26 -0.83 -0.99 -9.36
N THR A 27 0.30 -0.34 -9.09
CA THR A 27 1.60 -0.75 -9.66
C THR A 27 2.01 -2.15 -9.19
N ASN A 28 1.75 -2.51 -7.92
CA ASN A 28 1.97 -3.85 -7.40
C ASN A 28 1.15 -4.91 -8.17
N MET A 29 -0.13 -4.64 -8.45
CA MET A 29 -0.97 -5.54 -9.23
C MET A 29 -0.44 -5.70 -10.66
N LEU A 30 -0.02 -4.60 -11.29
CA LEU A 30 0.54 -4.64 -12.64
C LEU A 30 1.83 -5.46 -12.69
N VAL A 31 2.73 -5.28 -11.72
CA VAL A 31 3.98 -6.07 -11.63
C VAL A 31 3.68 -7.55 -11.44
N ASP A 32 2.78 -7.91 -10.53
CA ASP A 32 2.40 -9.30 -10.29
C ASP A 32 1.79 -9.97 -11.53
N GLN A 33 1.00 -9.24 -12.30
CA GLN A 33 0.29 -9.74 -13.46
C GLN A 33 1.10 -9.62 -14.79
N GLY A 34 2.42 -9.35 -14.70
CA GLY A 34 3.33 -9.41 -15.84
C GLY A 34 3.82 -8.08 -16.37
N GLY A 35 3.56 -6.97 -15.68
CA GLY A 35 4.15 -5.67 -15.94
C GLY A 35 3.19 -4.57 -16.36
N TYR A 36 3.70 -3.35 -16.37
CA TYR A 36 2.91 -2.11 -16.52
C TYR A 36 2.25 -1.95 -17.89
N GLU A 37 2.82 -2.55 -18.94
CA GLU A 37 2.31 -2.49 -20.32
C GLU A 37 1.51 -3.74 -20.70
N ASN A 38 1.48 -4.76 -19.84
CA ASN A 38 0.83 -6.04 -20.13
C ASN A 38 -0.70 -5.91 -20.12
N GLU A 39 -1.37 -6.23 -21.21
CA GLU A 39 -2.83 -6.16 -21.34
C GLU A 39 -3.56 -7.14 -20.38
N GLN A 40 -2.94 -8.26 -20.02
CA GLN A 40 -3.52 -9.18 -19.03
C GLN A 40 -3.53 -8.55 -17.64
N ALA A 41 -2.48 -7.80 -17.27
CA ALA A 41 -2.40 -7.06 -16.03
C ALA A 41 -3.53 -6.00 -15.94
N TRP A 42 -3.75 -5.27 -17.02
CA TRP A 42 -4.84 -4.30 -17.08
C TRP A 42 -6.23 -4.95 -17.11
N THR A 43 -6.36 -6.14 -17.70
CA THR A 43 -7.59 -6.94 -17.61
C THR A 43 -7.87 -7.36 -16.17
N TYR A 44 -6.84 -7.76 -15.39
CA TYR A 44 -7.00 -8.02 -13.97
C TYR A 44 -7.47 -6.78 -13.21
N VAL A 45 -6.83 -5.63 -13.43
CA VAL A 45 -7.23 -4.34 -12.82
C VAL A 45 -8.69 -4.02 -13.15
N LYS A 46 -9.08 -4.12 -14.43
CA LYS A 46 -10.46 -3.90 -14.87
C LYS A 46 -11.46 -4.80 -14.13
N ASN A 47 -11.16 -6.10 -14.05
CA ASN A 47 -12.03 -7.08 -13.38
C ASN A 47 -12.16 -6.76 -11.88
N LEU A 48 -11.06 -6.40 -11.21
CA LEU A 48 -11.09 -6.02 -9.81
C LEU A 48 -11.93 -4.74 -9.58
N PHE A 49 -11.69 -3.69 -10.35
CA PHE A 49 -12.45 -2.44 -10.20
C PHE A 49 -13.92 -2.56 -10.61
N THR A 50 -14.25 -3.52 -11.47
CA THR A 50 -15.66 -3.91 -11.72
C THR A 50 -16.31 -4.49 -10.46
N LEU A 51 -15.59 -5.27 -9.66
CA LEU A 51 -16.08 -5.81 -8.39
C LEU A 51 -16.10 -4.76 -7.27
N VAL A 52 -15.26 -3.74 -7.32
CA VAL A 52 -15.34 -2.56 -6.42
C VAL A 52 -16.67 -1.82 -6.59
N ASP A 53 -17.30 -1.93 -7.75
CA ASP A 53 -18.65 -1.45 -8.02
C ASP A 53 -18.83 0.05 -7.76
N GLY A 54 -17.87 0.86 -8.23
CA GLY A 54 -17.87 2.32 -8.09
C GLY A 54 -17.59 2.86 -6.67
N LYS A 55 -17.40 2.00 -5.69
CA LYS A 55 -17.20 2.40 -4.28
C LYS A 55 -15.74 2.78 -3.99
N ILE A 56 -15.28 3.85 -4.63
CA ILE A 56 -13.93 4.40 -4.41
C ILE A 56 -13.93 5.29 -3.17
N ALA A 57 -13.09 4.96 -2.20
CA ALA A 57 -12.93 5.77 -1.01
C ALA A 57 -12.20 7.08 -1.32
N SER A 58 -12.63 8.17 -0.69
CA SER A 58 -12.07 9.51 -0.91
C SER A 58 -10.63 9.66 -0.38
N SER A 59 -10.19 8.75 0.49
CA SER A 59 -8.84 8.73 1.04
C SER A 59 -8.43 7.31 1.46
N SER A 60 -7.12 7.09 1.59
CA SER A 60 -6.57 5.83 2.10
C SER A 60 -7.08 5.49 3.50
N SER A 61 -7.34 6.49 4.36
CA SER A 61 -7.87 6.24 5.70
C SER A 61 -9.30 5.75 5.70
N ASN A 62 -10.12 6.15 4.76
CA ASN A 62 -11.49 5.66 4.66
C ASN A 62 -11.57 4.19 4.22
N VAL A 63 -10.53 3.67 3.57
CA VAL A 63 -10.45 2.26 3.18
C VAL A 63 -10.44 1.34 4.40
N TYR A 64 -9.46 1.52 5.29
CA TYR A 64 -9.34 0.64 6.44
C TYR A 64 -10.40 0.90 7.51
N LYS A 65 -10.92 2.13 7.61
CA LYS A 65 -12.06 2.46 8.49
C LYS A 65 -13.33 1.73 8.05
N ALA A 66 -13.66 1.73 6.76
CA ALA A 66 -14.84 1.03 6.24
C ALA A 66 -14.82 -0.48 6.56
N VAL A 67 -13.63 -1.10 6.64
CA VAL A 67 -13.49 -2.49 7.08
C VAL A 67 -13.65 -2.60 8.60
N ALA A 68 -13.03 -1.70 9.36
CA ALA A 68 -13.15 -1.68 10.82
C ALA A 68 -14.59 -1.49 11.30
N ASP A 69 -15.36 -0.66 10.59
CA ASP A 69 -16.77 -0.36 10.88
C ASP A 69 -17.73 -1.46 10.35
N GLY A 70 -17.20 -2.49 9.67
CA GLY A 70 -18.00 -3.60 9.11
C GLY A 70 -18.77 -3.25 7.84
N GLU A 71 -18.55 -2.07 7.26
CA GLU A 71 -19.21 -1.64 6.01
C GLU A 71 -18.67 -2.40 4.80
N MET A 72 -17.39 -2.78 4.82
CA MET A 72 -16.71 -3.51 3.76
C MET A 72 -16.06 -4.78 4.29
N ALA A 73 -16.08 -5.82 3.45
CA ALA A 73 -15.47 -7.11 3.81
C ALA A 73 -13.95 -7.15 3.59
N VAL A 74 -13.45 -6.35 2.65
CA VAL A 74 -12.03 -6.29 2.28
C VAL A 74 -11.61 -4.84 2.06
N GLY A 75 -10.43 -4.47 2.56
CA GLY A 75 -9.80 -3.18 2.28
C GLY A 75 -8.42 -3.35 1.68
N LEU A 76 -8.18 -2.68 0.55
CA LEU A 76 -6.85 -2.62 -0.05
C LEU A 76 -6.11 -1.42 0.56
N THR A 77 -5.22 -1.71 1.50
CA THR A 77 -4.53 -0.68 2.29
C THR A 77 -3.05 -1.01 2.47
N TYR A 78 -2.31 -0.16 3.15
CA TYR A 78 -0.93 -0.40 3.53
C TYR A 78 -0.84 -0.98 4.96
N GLU A 79 0.32 -1.52 5.31
CA GLU A 79 0.53 -2.34 6.50
C GLU A 79 0.24 -1.60 7.81
N ASP A 80 0.80 -0.40 7.98
CA ASP A 80 0.79 0.34 9.24
C ASP A 80 -0.62 0.54 9.85
N PRO A 81 -1.63 1.12 9.16
CA PRO A 81 -2.95 1.29 9.74
C PRO A 81 -3.68 -0.04 9.96
N ALA A 82 -3.43 -1.07 9.14
CA ALA A 82 -4.04 -2.38 9.32
C ALA A 82 -3.52 -3.06 10.59
N LEU A 83 -2.21 -2.99 10.85
CA LEU A 83 -1.62 -3.47 12.10
C LEU A 83 -2.09 -2.66 13.31
N LYS A 84 -2.29 -1.34 13.15
CA LYS A 84 -2.81 -0.51 14.22
C LYS A 84 -4.22 -0.96 14.63
N LEU A 85 -5.12 -1.17 13.69
CA LEU A 85 -6.47 -1.69 13.98
C LEU A 85 -6.40 -3.03 14.74
N LEU A 86 -5.53 -3.93 14.28
CA LEU A 86 -5.33 -5.23 14.94
C LEU A 86 -4.80 -5.06 16.38
N ASN A 87 -3.83 -4.16 16.60
CA ASN A 87 -3.28 -3.88 17.93
C ASN A 87 -4.31 -3.18 18.85
N ASP A 88 -5.20 -2.38 18.28
CA ASP A 88 -6.30 -1.72 19.00
C ASP A 88 -7.47 -2.70 19.34
N GLY A 89 -7.34 -3.99 18.95
CA GLY A 89 -8.32 -5.04 19.26
C GLY A 89 -9.55 -5.06 18.33
N VAL A 90 -9.47 -4.38 17.19
CA VAL A 90 -10.53 -4.44 16.18
C VAL A 90 -10.53 -5.82 15.52
N ASP A 91 -11.71 -6.39 15.31
CA ASP A 91 -11.87 -7.70 14.67
C ASP A 91 -11.61 -7.63 13.17
N VAL A 92 -10.34 -7.52 12.84
CA VAL A 92 -9.83 -7.50 11.46
C VAL A 92 -8.71 -8.51 11.28
N LYS A 93 -8.49 -8.91 10.03
CA LYS A 93 -7.38 -9.80 9.66
C LYS A 93 -6.47 -9.12 8.65
N VAL A 94 -5.19 -9.03 8.97
CA VAL A 94 -4.17 -8.53 8.04
C VAL A 94 -3.71 -9.68 7.15
N ILE A 95 -3.88 -9.53 5.83
CA ILE A 95 -3.53 -10.54 4.84
C ILE A 95 -2.49 -9.97 3.87
N TYR A 96 -1.33 -10.59 3.82
CA TYR A 96 -0.32 -10.33 2.79
C TYR A 96 -0.61 -11.24 1.59
N PRO A 97 -0.69 -10.69 0.37
CA PRO A 97 -0.92 -11.48 -0.83
C PRO A 97 0.14 -12.58 -0.98
N LYS A 98 -0.28 -13.80 -1.26
CA LYS A 98 0.65 -14.92 -1.53
C LYS A 98 1.40 -14.76 -2.85
N GLU A 99 0.84 -14.00 -3.76
CA GLU A 99 1.43 -13.58 -5.02
C GLU A 99 2.64 -12.68 -4.78
N GLY A 100 2.59 -11.85 -3.74
CA GLY A 100 3.65 -10.95 -3.31
C GLY A 100 3.16 -9.51 -3.15
N THR A 101 4.01 -8.70 -2.55
CA THR A 101 3.77 -7.26 -2.38
C THR A 101 5.06 -6.48 -2.48
N VAL A 102 4.99 -5.20 -2.82
CA VAL A 102 6.13 -4.29 -2.77
C VAL A 102 6.26 -3.68 -1.37
N PHE A 103 7.49 -3.38 -0.98
CA PHE A 103 7.77 -2.60 0.22
C PHE A 103 8.36 -1.25 -0.18
N LEU A 104 7.64 -0.19 0.16
CA LEU A 104 8.06 1.18 -0.08
C LEU A 104 8.61 1.76 1.23
N PRO A 105 9.94 1.91 1.40
CA PRO A 105 10.49 2.51 2.60
C PRO A 105 10.11 3.99 2.68
N GLY A 106 9.75 4.43 3.88
CA GLY A 106 9.65 5.85 4.17
C GLY A 106 11.01 6.52 4.01
N ASN A 107 11.04 7.72 3.45
CA ASN A 107 12.26 8.45 3.18
C ASN A 107 12.37 9.69 4.06
N ALA A 108 13.58 9.97 4.53
CA ALA A 108 13.93 11.22 5.18
C ALA A 108 15.10 11.86 4.44
N ALA A 109 15.01 13.16 4.16
CA ALA A 109 16.03 13.89 3.45
C ALA A 109 16.34 15.21 4.15
N ILE A 110 17.60 15.63 4.11
CA ILE A 110 18.03 16.94 4.59
C ILE A 110 17.89 17.94 3.45
N VAL A 111 17.14 19.01 3.70
CA VAL A 111 16.96 20.08 2.72
C VAL A 111 18.31 20.74 2.42
N LYS A 112 18.59 20.98 1.16
CA LYS A 112 19.81 21.70 0.73
C LYS A 112 19.88 23.06 1.43
N ASN A 113 21.05 23.38 1.98
CA ASN A 113 21.29 24.61 2.75
C ASN A 113 20.43 24.73 4.02
N ALA A 114 20.09 23.62 4.66
CA ALA A 114 19.40 23.64 5.94
C ALA A 114 20.17 24.51 6.96
N LYS A 115 19.45 25.42 7.64
CA LYS A 115 20.04 26.36 8.62
C LYS A 115 20.75 25.65 9.79
N HIS A 116 20.27 24.46 10.14
CA HIS A 116 20.79 23.66 11.26
C HIS A 116 21.26 22.28 10.76
N MET A 117 22.18 22.29 9.79
CA MET A 117 22.65 21.09 9.09
C MET A 117 23.13 20.00 10.08
N GLU A 118 23.93 20.36 11.07
CA GLU A 118 24.47 19.37 12.03
C GLU A 118 23.37 18.75 12.91
N ASN A 119 22.34 19.51 13.28
CA ASN A 119 21.18 18.97 14.00
C ASN A 119 20.34 18.06 13.10
N ALA A 120 20.19 18.41 11.81
CA ALA A 120 19.48 17.58 10.85
C ALA A 120 20.21 16.22 10.66
N LYS A 121 21.54 16.20 10.55
CA LYS A 121 22.32 14.97 10.48
C LYS A 121 22.12 14.12 11.75
N LYS A 122 22.28 14.74 12.94
CA LYS A 122 22.06 14.03 14.22
C LYS A 122 20.66 13.44 14.32
N PHE A 123 19.64 14.12 13.79
CA PHE A 123 18.28 13.59 13.75
C PHE A 123 18.17 12.36 12.85
N ILE A 124 18.78 12.39 11.64
CA ILE A 124 18.82 11.20 10.77
C ILE A 124 19.52 10.04 11.45
N ASP A 125 20.70 10.28 12.07
CA ASP A 125 21.42 9.23 12.80
C ASP A 125 20.60 8.66 13.95
N PHE A 126 19.85 9.51 14.67
CA PHE A 126 18.97 9.13 15.75
C PHE A 126 17.84 8.21 15.26
N ILE A 127 17.09 8.61 14.24
CA ILE A 127 15.98 7.79 13.71
C ILE A 127 16.45 6.48 13.09
N LEU A 128 17.70 6.40 12.66
CA LEU A 128 18.32 5.19 12.11
C LEU A 128 19.02 4.35 13.20
N SER A 129 19.10 4.81 14.45
CA SER A 129 19.74 4.05 15.52
C SER A 129 19.00 2.75 15.82
N GLN A 130 19.72 1.75 16.37
CA GLN A 130 19.11 0.46 16.72
C GLN A 130 17.97 0.63 17.71
N GLU A 131 18.16 1.48 18.73
CA GLU A 131 17.15 1.74 19.75
C GLU A 131 15.85 2.24 19.16
N ILE A 132 15.93 3.24 18.27
CA ILE A 132 14.72 3.83 17.67
C ILE A 132 14.07 2.88 16.68
N GLN A 133 14.87 2.13 15.90
CA GLN A 133 14.33 1.13 14.99
C GLN A 133 13.64 -0.02 15.73
N ASP A 134 14.16 -0.44 16.88
CA ASP A 134 13.48 -1.40 17.75
C ASP A 134 12.15 -0.84 18.28
N LYS A 135 12.13 0.42 18.76
CA LYS A 135 10.91 1.07 19.22
C LYS A 135 9.86 1.22 18.11
N LEU A 136 10.27 1.60 16.90
CA LEU A 136 9.36 1.65 15.75
C LEU A 136 8.67 0.30 15.51
N GLY A 137 9.42 -0.79 15.57
CA GLY A 137 8.88 -2.13 15.34
C GLY A 137 8.07 -2.71 16.49
N THR A 138 8.35 -2.32 17.74
CA THR A 138 7.73 -2.93 18.93
C THR A 138 6.63 -2.06 19.57
N GLU A 139 6.81 -0.74 19.56
CA GLU A 139 5.91 0.21 20.22
C GLU A 139 4.96 0.91 19.24
N THR A 140 5.27 0.81 17.94
CA THR A 140 4.41 1.32 16.86
C THR A 140 4.11 0.22 15.84
N THR A 141 3.44 0.59 14.76
CA THR A 141 3.13 -0.31 13.63
C THR A 141 4.03 -0.06 12.42
N ILE A 142 5.07 0.77 12.59
CA ILE A 142 6.02 1.11 11.53
C ILE A 142 7.07 0.02 11.41
N ARG A 143 7.16 -0.59 10.24
CA ARG A 143 8.17 -1.61 9.96
C ARG A 143 9.57 -1.00 9.96
N PRO A 144 10.48 -1.48 10.82
CA PRO A 144 11.85 -0.98 10.84
C PRO A 144 12.63 -1.40 9.59
N ILE A 145 13.61 -0.59 9.20
CA ILE A 145 14.47 -0.88 8.04
C ILE A 145 15.75 -1.62 8.41
N ARG A 146 16.09 -1.70 9.69
CA ARG A 146 17.26 -2.49 10.14
C ARG A 146 16.92 -3.98 10.18
N LYS A 147 17.78 -4.82 9.60
CA LYS A 147 17.57 -6.27 9.52
C LYS A 147 17.47 -6.96 10.89
N ASN A 148 18.14 -6.41 11.90
CA ASN A 148 18.19 -6.93 13.25
C ASN A 148 17.28 -6.19 14.24
N ALA A 149 16.39 -5.34 13.74
CA ALA A 149 15.44 -4.64 14.59
C ALA A 149 14.35 -5.59 15.10
N LYS A 150 13.91 -5.35 16.34
CA LYS A 150 12.79 -6.07 16.96
C LYS A 150 11.46 -5.59 16.33
N THR A 151 10.49 -6.50 16.26
CA THR A 151 9.14 -6.21 15.78
C THR A 151 8.10 -6.78 16.72
N SER A 152 6.89 -6.23 16.69
CA SER A 152 5.76 -6.78 17.45
C SER A 152 5.33 -8.14 16.90
N GLU A 153 4.61 -8.92 17.71
CA GLU A 153 4.10 -10.25 17.34
C GLU A 153 3.12 -10.20 16.16
N ASN A 154 2.38 -9.10 16.03
CA ASN A 154 1.41 -8.91 14.95
C ASN A 154 2.07 -8.52 13.62
N MET A 155 3.33 -8.07 13.64
CA MET A 155 4.07 -7.72 12.43
C MET A 155 4.75 -8.96 11.86
N LYS A 156 4.20 -9.52 10.80
CA LYS A 156 4.77 -10.70 10.14
C LYS A 156 6.22 -10.44 9.73
N PRO A 157 7.18 -11.34 10.05
CA PRO A 157 8.57 -11.21 9.63
C PRO A 157 8.71 -11.03 8.11
N ILE A 158 9.61 -10.13 7.68
CA ILE A 158 9.76 -9.79 6.26
C ILE A 158 10.18 -10.97 5.40
N ASP A 159 10.98 -11.87 5.94
CA ASP A 159 11.42 -13.11 5.27
C ASP A 159 10.28 -14.14 5.06
N LYS A 160 9.15 -13.92 5.71
CA LYS A 160 7.92 -14.71 5.55
C LYS A 160 6.90 -14.07 4.61
N ILE A 161 7.22 -12.92 4.03
CA ILE A 161 6.38 -12.21 3.07
C ILE A 161 7.06 -12.28 1.72
N LYS A 162 6.34 -12.78 0.70
CA LYS A 162 6.86 -12.73 -0.66
C LYS A 162 6.89 -11.28 -1.13
N THR A 163 8.06 -10.81 -1.53
CA THR A 163 8.25 -9.46 -2.03
C THR A 163 8.32 -9.46 -3.56
N LEU A 164 7.75 -8.44 -4.17
CA LEU A 164 7.88 -8.14 -5.58
C LEU A 164 8.89 -7.00 -5.76
N THR A 165 9.61 -7.03 -6.86
CA THR A 165 10.54 -5.94 -7.23
C THR A 165 9.82 -5.01 -8.18
N GLU A 166 9.68 -3.75 -7.78
CA GLU A 166 9.14 -2.69 -8.62
C GLU A 166 10.24 -1.96 -9.36
N ASP A 167 10.03 -1.67 -10.64
CA ASP A 167 10.90 -0.78 -11.42
C ASP A 167 10.54 0.69 -11.11
N TYR A 168 11.19 1.24 -10.09
CA TYR A 168 10.91 2.62 -9.65
C TYR A 168 11.24 3.67 -10.71
N ASP A 169 12.28 3.45 -11.51
CA ASP A 169 12.66 4.38 -12.58
C ASP A 169 11.59 4.42 -13.67
N TYR A 170 11.06 3.25 -14.04
CA TYR A 170 9.93 3.16 -14.94
C TYR A 170 8.69 3.83 -14.36
N VAL A 171 8.32 3.51 -13.12
CA VAL A 171 7.13 4.06 -12.46
C VAL A 171 7.20 5.58 -12.32
N ILE A 172 8.34 6.13 -11.91
CA ILE A 172 8.53 7.58 -11.79
C ILE A 172 8.37 8.25 -13.16
N LYS A 173 8.99 7.70 -14.18
CA LYS A 173 8.97 8.26 -15.54
C LYS A 173 7.58 8.19 -16.19
N ASN A 174 6.84 7.11 -15.95
CA ASN A 174 5.58 6.82 -16.64
C ASN A 174 4.35 6.97 -15.74
N LYS A 175 4.48 7.59 -14.56
CA LYS A 175 3.37 7.73 -13.60
C LYS A 175 2.11 8.32 -14.21
N SER A 176 2.26 9.38 -15.02
CA SER A 176 1.13 10.05 -15.68
C SER A 176 0.39 9.13 -16.65
N ASP A 177 1.13 8.29 -17.39
CA ASP A 177 0.56 7.38 -18.37
C ASP A 177 -0.14 6.20 -17.69
N ILE A 178 0.43 5.67 -16.60
CA ILE A 178 -0.21 4.65 -15.77
C ILE A 178 -1.53 5.18 -15.19
N VAL A 179 -1.53 6.39 -14.63
CA VAL A 179 -2.73 7.03 -14.08
C VAL A 179 -3.76 7.30 -15.18
N LYS A 180 -3.32 7.77 -16.34
CA LYS A 180 -4.21 7.98 -17.49
C LYS A 180 -4.89 6.67 -17.92
N LYS A 181 -4.13 5.58 -18.09
CA LYS A 181 -4.67 4.27 -18.46
C LYS A 181 -5.63 3.73 -17.40
N TYR A 182 -5.33 3.94 -16.11
CA TYR A 182 -6.26 3.61 -15.02
C TYR A 182 -7.58 4.38 -15.17
N ASN A 183 -7.54 5.68 -15.42
CA ASN A 183 -8.73 6.51 -15.57
C ASN A 183 -9.57 6.08 -16.79
N GLU A 184 -8.94 5.70 -17.89
CA GLU A 184 -9.62 5.16 -19.08
C GLU A 184 -10.35 3.85 -18.73
N VAL A 185 -9.68 2.92 -18.06
CA VAL A 185 -10.27 1.66 -17.60
C VAL A 185 -11.43 1.91 -16.65
N PHE A 186 -11.29 2.82 -15.69
CA PHE A 186 -12.33 3.13 -14.71
C PHE A 186 -13.55 3.79 -15.36
N THR A 187 -13.33 4.71 -16.29
CA THR A 187 -14.40 5.36 -17.05
C THR A 187 -15.19 4.35 -17.90
N ASP A 188 -14.50 3.40 -18.55
CA ASP A 188 -15.14 2.32 -19.31
C ASP A 188 -16.01 1.41 -18.40
N ILE A 189 -15.58 1.16 -17.17
CA ILE A 189 -16.40 0.41 -16.19
C ILE A 189 -17.66 1.20 -15.83
N GLN A 190 -17.53 2.49 -15.50
CA GLN A 190 -18.67 3.32 -15.09
C GLN A 190 -19.71 3.50 -16.22
N SER A 191 -19.26 3.57 -17.48
CA SER A 191 -20.16 3.71 -18.63
C SER A 191 -21.03 2.47 -18.90
N LYS A 192 -20.71 1.34 -18.26
CA LYS A 192 -21.40 0.04 -18.45
C LYS A 192 -22.25 -0.38 -17.25
N GLN A 193 -22.25 0.42 -16.18
CA GLN A 193 -23.10 0.25 -15.00
C GLN A 193 -24.38 1.05 -15.14
#